data_616dcdaa20e869bff0ee13b634d9cf66
#
_entry.id   616dcdaa20e869bff0ee13b634d9cf66
#
_cell.length_a   1.000
_cell.length_b   1.000
_cell.length_c   1.000
_cell.angle_alpha   90.00
_cell.angle_beta   90.00
_cell.angle_gamma   90.00
#
_symmetry.space_group_name_H-M   'P 1'
#
loop_
_entity.id
_entity.type
_entity.pdbx_description
1 polymer ?
#
loop_
_entity_poly.entity_id
_entity_poly.type
_entity_poly.pdbx_seq_one_letter_code
_entity_poly.pdbx_strand_id
1 'polypeptide(L)'
;MKTKEKEVDIIIIGAGASGAAAAWNLSKTNYKIVCLEQGPLVNKNNYCSFQYKWEKLKKNKFNINPNIRKLKQDYPIDDKNSPISIANFNAVGGSTILYSGHFPRFHVSDFKTKTLDDVGKDWPITYSDLEKYYDLNDKMMGVAGLTGDPVYPKILNLKQPVPLGYAGEKIAKGFNKLGWHWWPSYSA
;
A
#
# COMPACT_ATOMS: atom_id res chain seq x y z
N MET A 1 -9.57 24.86 35.88
CA MET A 1 -9.78 25.30 34.48
C MET A 1 -10.64 24.27 33.79
N LYS A 2 -11.89 24.60 33.40
CA LYS A 2 -12.71 23.72 32.57
C LYS A 2 -12.05 23.70 31.19
N THR A 3 -11.49 22.57 30.79
CA THR A 3 -11.06 22.34 29.40
C THR A 3 -12.31 22.49 28.54
N LYS A 4 -12.38 23.51 27.70
CA LYS A 4 -13.41 23.60 26.66
C LYS A 4 -13.27 22.34 25.81
N GLU A 5 -14.27 21.46 25.87
CA GLU A 5 -14.38 20.34 24.94
C GLU A 5 -14.38 20.93 23.53
N LYS A 6 -13.39 20.51 22.72
CA LYS A 6 -13.35 20.92 21.32
C LYS A 6 -14.22 19.95 20.56
N GLU A 7 -15.40 20.38 20.18
CA GLU A 7 -16.24 19.64 19.23
C GLU A 7 -15.49 19.44 17.90
N VAL A 8 -15.52 18.21 17.41
CA VAL A 8 -15.02 17.82 16.09
C VAL A 8 -16.13 17.15 15.30
N ASP A 9 -16.16 17.38 13.99
CA ASP A 9 -17.20 16.83 13.12
C ASP A 9 -16.87 15.38 12.71
N ILE A 10 -15.57 15.08 12.52
CA ILE A 10 -15.12 13.77 12.02
C ILE A 10 -13.89 13.32 12.79
N ILE A 11 -13.91 12.06 13.21
CA ILE A 11 -12.74 11.37 13.78
C ILE A 11 -12.30 10.27 12.83
N ILE A 12 -11.04 10.30 12.44
CA ILE A 12 -10.38 9.24 11.66
C ILE A 12 -9.52 8.43 12.64
N ILE A 13 -9.72 7.13 12.69
CA ILE A 13 -8.92 6.23 13.53
C ILE A 13 -7.89 5.52 12.67
N GLY A 14 -6.61 5.83 12.91
CA GLY A 14 -5.47 5.32 12.17
C GLY A 14 -5.06 6.21 10.99
N ALA A 15 -3.77 6.57 10.95
CA ALA A 15 -3.15 7.37 9.90
C ALA A 15 -2.35 6.51 8.90
N GLY A 16 -2.81 5.29 8.62
CA GLY A 16 -2.30 4.46 7.54
C GLY A 16 -2.80 4.93 6.17
N ALA A 17 -2.60 4.16 5.11
CA ALA A 17 -2.98 4.51 3.74
C ALA A 17 -4.44 4.96 3.61
N SER A 18 -5.38 4.19 4.16
CA SER A 18 -6.82 4.50 4.07
C SER A 18 -7.21 5.75 4.85
N GLY A 19 -6.69 5.89 6.09
CA GLY A 19 -6.95 7.09 6.91
C GLY A 19 -6.36 8.35 6.28
N ALA A 20 -5.16 8.26 5.70
CA ALA A 20 -4.53 9.36 4.98
C ALA A 20 -5.34 9.77 3.74
N ALA A 21 -5.84 8.80 2.95
CA ALA A 21 -6.69 9.07 1.79
C ALA A 21 -8.03 9.73 2.20
N ALA A 22 -8.65 9.24 3.28
CA ALA A 22 -9.86 9.86 3.84
C ALA A 22 -9.58 11.29 4.31
N ALA A 23 -8.53 11.50 5.10
CA ALA A 23 -8.13 12.83 5.58
C ALA A 23 -7.84 13.80 4.44
N TRP A 24 -7.15 13.35 3.38
CA TRP A 24 -6.88 14.14 2.19
C TRP A 24 -8.16 14.60 1.50
N ASN A 25 -9.12 13.71 1.30
CA ASN A 25 -10.37 14.09 0.64
C ASN A 25 -11.21 15.01 1.53
N LEU A 26 -11.30 14.73 2.81
CA LEU A 26 -12.08 15.51 3.78
C LEU A 26 -11.45 16.87 4.08
N SER A 27 -10.12 17.03 3.93
CA SER A 27 -9.43 18.32 4.09
C SER A 27 -9.89 19.41 3.12
N LYS A 28 -10.62 19.05 2.06
CA LYS A 28 -11.23 19.96 1.11
C LYS A 28 -12.59 20.49 1.56
N THR A 29 -13.07 20.05 2.69
CA THR A 29 -14.34 20.44 3.30
C THR A 29 -14.10 21.40 4.46
N ASN A 30 -15.18 21.98 5.00
CA ASN A 30 -15.13 22.84 6.19
C ASN A 30 -15.25 22.07 7.51
N TYR A 31 -15.25 20.73 7.47
CA TYR A 31 -15.33 19.92 8.68
C TYR A 31 -14.07 20.01 9.54
N LYS A 32 -14.28 20.04 10.86
CA LYS A 32 -13.20 19.91 11.85
C LYS A 32 -12.84 18.43 11.98
N ILE A 33 -11.68 18.05 11.50
CA ILE A 33 -11.24 16.66 11.41
C ILE A 33 -10.14 16.42 12.42
N VAL A 34 -10.25 15.32 13.15
CA VAL A 34 -9.16 14.80 14.01
C VAL A 34 -8.80 13.41 13.54
N CYS A 35 -7.51 13.18 13.34
CA CYS A 35 -6.95 11.86 13.06
C CYS A 35 -6.21 11.36 14.31
N LEU A 36 -6.61 10.21 14.81
CA LEU A 36 -5.99 9.53 15.95
C LEU A 36 -5.08 8.43 15.42
N GLU A 37 -3.80 8.50 15.77
CA GLU A 37 -2.80 7.51 15.40
C GLU A 37 -2.06 7.04 16.66
N GLN A 38 -1.88 5.75 16.81
CA GLN A 38 -1.21 5.17 17.97
C GLN A 38 0.31 5.24 17.87
N GLY A 39 0.85 5.21 16.65
CA GLY A 39 2.28 5.24 16.40
C GLY A 39 2.84 6.66 16.25
N PRO A 40 4.16 6.84 16.43
CA PRO A 40 4.81 8.15 16.32
C PRO A 40 4.95 8.59 14.86
N LEU A 41 5.17 9.90 14.67
CA LEU A 41 5.69 10.41 13.40
C LEU A 41 7.17 9.99 13.27
N VAL A 42 7.46 9.14 12.30
CA VAL A 42 8.85 8.74 12.00
C VAL A 42 9.53 9.85 11.19
N ASN A 43 10.68 10.33 11.68
CA ASN A 43 11.47 11.29 10.91
C ASN A 43 11.93 10.60 9.61
N LYS A 44 11.65 11.22 8.46
CA LYS A 44 12.00 10.69 7.14
C LYS A 44 13.49 10.35 6.99
N ASN A 45 14.37 11.10 7.63
CA ASN A 45 15.81 10.84 7.61
C ASN A 45 16.20 9.55 8.34
N ASN A 46 15.32 9.01 9.16
CA ASN A 46 15.51 7.74 9.86
C ASN A 46 14.96 6.54 9.10
N TYR A 47 14.31 6.73 7.95
CA TYR A 47 13.84 5.61 7.16
C TYR A 47 15.00 4.75 6.69
N CYS A 48 14.80 3.43 6.75
CA CYS A 48 15.88 2.50 6.42
C CYS A 48 16.40 2.67 5.00
N SER A 49 15.56 3.04 4.04
CA SER A 49 15.93 3.28 2.65
C SER A 49 16.98 4.38 2.44
N PHE A 50 17.10 5.33 3.38
CA PHE A 50 18.12 6.40 3.36
C PHE A 50 19.40 6.05 4.14
N GLN A 51 19.49 4.83 4.71
CA GLN A 51 20.61 4.43 5.56
C GLN A 51 21.55 3.49 4.80
N TYR A 52 22.86 3.69 4.96
CA TYR A 52 23.90 2.88 4.30
C TYR A 52 23.77 1.36 4.57
N LYS A 53 23.24 0.97 5.72
CA LYS A 53 23.05 -0.45 6.09
C LYS A 53 21.57 -0.80 6.19
N TRP A 54 20.78 -0.38 5.22
CA TRP A 54 19.33 -0.50 5.23
C TRP A 54 18.83 -1.96 5.39
N GLU A 55 19.54 -2.95 4.81
CA GLU A 55 19.17 -4.37 4.94
C GLU A 55 19.28 -4.84 6.39
N LYS A 56 20.29 -4.36 7.14
CA LYS A 56 20.44 -4.67 8.56
C LYS A 56 19.34 -4.02 9.39
N LEU A 57 18.93 -2.82 9.04
CA LEU A 57 17.84 -2.10 9.70
C LEU A 57 16.49 -2.79 9.45
N LYS A 58 16.24 -3.31 8.24
CA LYS A 58 15.05 -4.12 7.93
C LYS A 58 14.96 -5.40 8.78
N LYS A 59 16.06 -5.98 9.17
CA LYS A 59 16.09 -7.17 10.05
C LYS A 59 15.80 -6.83 11.52
N ASN A 60 15.92 -5.56 11.93
CA ASN A 60 15.79 -5.10 13.30
C ASN A 60 14.66 -4.05 13.45
N LYS A 61 15.02 -2.77 13.59
CA LYS A 61 14.08 -1.66 13.87
C LYS A 61 13.00 -1.44 12.82
N PHE A 62 13.24 -1.86 11.60
CA PHE A 62 12.28 -1.83 10.49
C PHE A 62 11.84 -3.24 10.07
N ASN A 63 11.96 -4.22 10.96
CA ASN A 63 11.39 -5.53 10.67
C ASN A 63 9.87 -5.44 10.52
N ILE A 64 9.33 -6.15 9.54
CA ILE A 64 7.89 -6.16 9.26
C ILE A 64 7.08 -6.80 10.38
N ASN A 65 7.70 -7.72 11.14
CA ASN A 65 7.06 -8.41 12.26
C ASN A 65 7.30 -7.62 13.56
N PRO A 66 6.24 -7.09 14.22
CA PRO A 66 6.36 -6.34 15.46
C PRO A 66 6.92 -7.18 16.62
N ASN A 67 6.69 -8.50 16.63
CA ASN A 67 7.24 -9.41 17.64
C ASN A 67 8.77 -9.52 17.55
N ILE A 68 9.36 -9.27 16.37
CA ILE A 68 10.82 -9.20 16.17
C ILE A 68 11.34 -7.79 16.44
N ARG A 69 10.64 -6.77 15.93
CA ARG A 69 11.04 -5.37 16.03
C ARG A 69 11.03 -4.85 17.46
N LYS A 70 10.02 -5.18 18.26
CA LYS A 70 9.86 -4.85 19.68
C LYS A 70 10.14 -3.39 20.02
N LEU A 71 9.61 -2.46 19.23
CA LEU A 71 9.67 -1.04 19.55
C LEU A 71 8.68 -0.73 20.70
N LYS A 72 8.89 0.38 21.41
CA LYS A 72 8.05 0.78 22.56
C LYS A 72 6.56 0.90 22.19
N GLN A 73 6.26 1.31 20.98
CA GLN A 73 4.90 1.45 20.45
C GLN A 73 4.32 0.14 19.90
N ASP A 74 5.13 -0.91 19.75
CA ASP A 74 4.64 -2.21 19.33
C ASP A 74 3.96 -2.92 20.51
N TYR A 75 2.89 -3.62 20.21
CA TYR A 75 2.23 -4.52 21.14
C TYR A 75 2.43 -5.97 20.67
N PRO A 76 2.51 -6.92 21.60
CA PRO A 76 2.70 -8.33 21.25
C PRO A 76 1.48 -8.83 20.47
N ILE A 77 1.76 -9.62 19.42
CA ILE A 77 0.74 -10.25 18.59
C ILE A 77 0.89 -11.75 18.76
N ASP A 78 -0.17 -12.43 19.17
CA ASP A 78 -0.18 -13.89 19.24
C ASP A 78 -0.58 -14.46 17.88
N ASP A 79 0.42 -14.91 17.12
CA ASP A 79 0.28 -15.50 15.80
C ASP A 79 0.62 -17.01 15.79
N LYS A 80 0.74 -17.65 16.97
CA LYS A 80 1.16 -19.06 17.11
C LYS A 80 0.28 -20.04 16.36
N ASN A 81 -1.01 -19.77 16.29
CA ASN A 81 -2.00 -20.62 15.61
C ASN A 81 -2.36 -20.10 14.20
N SER A 82 -1.65 -19.10 13.70
CA SER A 82 -1.86 -18.54 12.36
C SER A 82 -0.83 -19.14 11.38
N PRO A 83 -1.25 -19.57 10.18
CA PRO A 83 -0.32 -19.98 9.14
C PRO A 83 0.41 -18.77 8.50
N ILE A 84 0.04 -17.54 8.88
CA ILE A 84 0.55 -16.30 8.31
C ILE A 84 1.15 -15.45 9.43
N SER A 85 2.40 -15.01 9.25
CA SER A 85 3.03 -14.03 10.13
C SER A 85 2.48 -12.63 9.86
N ILE A 86 2.25 -11.88 10.93
CA ILE A 86 1.75 -10.51 10.86
C ILE A 86 2.83 -9.56 10.37
N ALA A 87 2.48 -8.75 9.37
CA ALA A 87 3.30 -7.66 8.87
C ALA A 87 2.58 -6.34 9.13
N ASN A 88 3.07 -5.53 10.06
CA ASN A 88 2.55 -4.19 10.32
C ASN A 88 3.62 -3.22 10.82
N PHE A 89 3.32 -1.92 10.77
CA PHE A 89 4.17 -0.89 11.35
C PHE A 89 3.32 0.18 12.03
N ASN A 90 3.59 0.44 13.32
CA ASN A 90 2.88 1.43 14.11
C ASN A 90 3.56 2.80 14.00
N ALA A 91 3.05 3.62 13.10
CA ALA A 91 3.53 4.98 12.88
C ALA A 91 2.51 5.78 12.06
N VAL A 92 2.63 7.09 12.04
CA VAL A 92 1.95 7.90 11.02
C VAL A 92 2.39 7.44 9.64
N GLY A 93 1.44 7.05 8.80
CA GLY A 93 1.64 6.35 7.52
C GLY A 93 1.45 4.83 7.62
N GLY A 94 1.48 4.26 8.83
CA GLY A 94 1.25 2.83 9.05
C GLY A 94 2.24 1.95 8.29
N SER A 95 1.76 0.80 7.83
CA SER A 95 2.60 -0.18 7.11
C SER A 95 3.10 0.29 5.74
N THR A 96 2.61 1.43 5.21
CA THR A 96 3.16 2.01 3.98
C THR A 96 4.63 2.42 4.12
N ILE A 97 5.14 2.59 5.35
CA ILE A 97 6.57 2.83 5.60
C ILE A 97 7.45 1.64 5.16
N LEU A 98 6.88 0.43 5.12
CA LEU A 98 7.60 -0.81 4.83
C LEU A 98 7.35 -1.35 3.42
N TYR A 99 6.43 -0.76 2.66
CA TYR A 99 6.10 -1.29 1.33
C TYR A 99 7.29 -1.20 0.37
N SER A 100 7.30 -2.05 -0.64
CA SER A 100 8.43 -2.17 -1.58
C SER A 100 8.20 -1.45 -2.91
N GLY A 101 7.27 -0.51 -2.95
CA GLY A 101 6.97 0.27 -4.15
C GLY A 101 6.06 -0.43 -5.15
N HIS A 102 5.62 -1.66 -4.90
CA HIS A 102 4.62 -2.33 -5.74
C HIS A 102 3.25 -1.67 -5.60
N PHE A 103 2.68 -1.27 -6.72
CA PHE A 103 1.44 -0.49 -6.74
C PHE A 103 0.45 -0.95 -7.83
N PRO A 104 0.20 -2.27 -7.97
CA PRO A 104 -0.76 -2.79 -8.95
C PRO A 104 -2.20 -2.47 -8.51
N ARG A 105 -3.10 -2.34 -9.48
CA ARG A 105 -4.55 -2.41 -9.22
C ARG A 105 -4.97 -3.86 -9.01
N PHE A 106 -6.12 -4.08 -8.40
CA PHE A 106 -6.77 -5.41 -8.45
C PHE A 106 -7.21 -5.71 -9.88
N HIS A 107 -7.21 -6.99 -10.24
CA HIS A 107 -7.81 -7.44 -11.49
C HIS A 107 -9.35 -7.38 -11.39
N VAL A 108 -10.01 -7.34 -12.53
CA VAL A 108 -11.48 -7.39 -12.57
C VAL A 108 -12.01 -8.67 -11.90
N SER A 109 -11.31 -9.79 -12.09
CA SER A 109 -11.62 -11.09 -11.49
C SER A 109 -11.53 -11.12 -9.97
N ASP A 110 -10.64 -10.32 -9.35
CA ASP A 110 -10.44 -10.32 -7.91
C ASP A 110 -11.69 -9.91 -7.11
N PHE A 111 -12.62 -9.23 -7.75
CA PHE A 111 -13.91 -8.85 -7.16
C PHE A 111 -14.94 -9.98 -7.19
N LYS A 112 -14.66 -11.09 -7.88
CA LYS A 112 -15.59 -12.20 -8.15
C LYS A 112 -14.99 -13.57 -7.86
N THR A 113 -14.10 -13.66 -6.87
CA THR A 113 -13.37 -14.90 -6.54
C THR A 113 -14.29 -16.06 -6.15
N LYS A 114 -15.41 -15.79 -5.44
CA LYS A 114 -16.37 -16.84 -5.13
C LYS A 114 -17.08 -17.36 -6.38
N THR A 115 -17.52 -16.45 -7.24
CA THR A 115 -18.24 -16.81 -8.49
C THR A 115 -17.32 -17.52 -9.48
N LEU A 116 -16.06 -17.09 -9.60
CA LEU A 116 -15.15 -17.59 -10.65
C LEU A 116 -14.37 -18.83 -10.21
N ASP A 117 -13.93 -18.87 -8.95
CA ASP A 117 -12.96 -19.85 -8.45
C ASP A 117 -13.50 -20.67 -7.28
N ASP A 118 -14.74 -20.43 -6.84
CA ASP A 118 -15.38 -21.05 -5.66
C ASP A 118 -14.63 -20.82 -4.35
N VAL A 119 -13.83 -19.74 -4.26
CA VAL A 119 -12.99 -19.38 -3.11
C VAL A 119 -13.45 -18.07 -2.47
N GLY A 120 -13.46 -18.00 -1.14
CA GLY A 120 -13.75 -16.78 -0.39
C GLY A 120 -15.18 -16.27 -0.59
N LYS A 121 -15.31 -14.97 -0.88
CA LYS A 121 -16.59 -14.27 -1.14
C LYS A 121 -16.38 -13.23 -2.23
N ASP A 122 -17.41 -12.99 -3.03
CA ASP A 122 -17.42 -11.85 -3.96
C ASP A 122 -17.46 -10.53 -3.18
N TRP A 123 -16.78 -9.54 -3.70
CA TRP A 123 -16.92 -8.18 -3.20
C TRP A 123 -18.28 -7.59 -3.62
N PRO A 124 -18.91 -6.75 -2.77
CA PRO A 124 -20.19 -6.10 -3.10
C PRO A 124 -20.03 -4.95 -4.12
N ILE A 125 -18.81 -4.71 -4.58
CA ILE A 125 -18.43 -3.71 -5.57
C ILE A 125 -17.65 -4.37 -6.71
N THR A 126 -17.48 -3.66 -7.79
CA THR A 126 -16.76 -4.10 -8.99
C THR A 126 -15.52 -3.24 -9.24
N TYR A 127 -14.68 -3.66 -10.18
CA TYR A 127 -13.57 -2.83 -10.66
C TYR A 127 -14.05 -1.48 -11.19
N SER A 128 -15.15 -1.46 -11.93
CA SER A 128 -15.70 -0.24 -12.52
C SER A 128 -16.14 0.80 -11.47
N ASP A 129 -16.59 0.34 -10.30
CA ASP A 129 -16.93 1.25 -9.19
C ASP A 129 -15.70 1.97 -8.64
N LEU A 130 -14.53 1.32 -8.72
CA LEU A 130 -13.26 1.86 -8.24
C LEU A 130 -12.40 2.53 -9.31
N GLU A 131 -12.65 2.31 -10.59
CA GLU A 131 -11.78 2.72 -11.70
C GLU A 131 -11.39 4.20 -11.64
N LYS A 132 -12.36 5.09 -11.44
CA LYS A 132 -12.10 6.55 -11.31
C LYS A 132 -11.21 6.90 -10.12
N TYR A 133 -11.26 6.12 -9.05
CA TYR A 133 -10.44 6.33 -7.85
C TYR A 133 -9.03 5.76 -8.05
N TYR A 134 -8.90 4.65 -8.77
CA TYR A 134 -7.60 4.15 -9.22
C TYR A 134 -6.89 5.17 -10.10
N ASP A 135 -7.58 5.75 -11.10
CA ASP A 135 -7.02 6.77 -11.99
C ASP A 135 -6.55 8.01 -11.22
N LEU A 136 -7.36 8.47 -10.25
CA LEU A 136 -6.99 9.60 -9.39
C LEU A 136 -5.77 9.28 -8.55
N ASN A 137 -5.73 8.08 -7.95
CA ASN A 137 -4.66 7.64 -7.09
C ASN A 137 -3.35 7.46 -7.87
N ASP A 138 -3.39 6.80 -9.04
CA ASP A 138 -2.21 6.63 -9.90
C ASP A 138 -1.60 7.96 -10.30
N LYS A 139 -2.44 8.94 -10.63
CA LYS A 139 -2.01 10.30 -10.93
C LYS A 139 -1.37 10.98 -9.73
N MET A 140 -1.97 10.88 -8.55
CA MET A 140 -1.48 11.51 -7.32
C MET A 140 -0.17 10.90 -6.85
N MET A 141 -0.06 9.57 -6.87
CA MET A 141 1.13 8.83 -6.46
C MET A 141 2.22 8.87 -7.53
N GLY A 142 1.88 9.21 -8.76
CA GLY A 142 2.83 9.22 -9.88
C GLY A 142 3.26 7.81 -10.27
N VAL A 143 2.30 6.86 -10.28
CA VAL A 143 2.56 5.45 -10.57
C VAL A 143 3.25 5.27 -11.92
N ALA A 144 4.39 4.59 -11.89
CA ALA A 144 5.15 4.19 -13.07
C ALA A 144 4.69 2.81 -13.56
N GLY A 145 4.57 2.63 -14.87
CA GLY A 145 4.16 1.36 -15.46
C GLY A 145 3.93 1.49 -16.95
N LEU A 146 3.65 0.37 -17.60
CA LEU A 146 3.37 0.32 -19.02
C LEU A 146 1.85 0.13 -19.22
N THR A 147 1.23 0.97 -20.03
CA THR A 147 -0.19 0.81 -20.41
C THR A 147 -0.36 -0.30 -21.44
N GLY A 148 -1.56 -0.87 -21.51
CA GLY A 148 -1.90 -1.87 -22.54
C GLY A 148 -1.72 -3.32 -22.09
N ASP A 149 -1.50 -3.57 -20.81
CA ASP A 149 -1.55 -4.92 -20.25
C ASP A 149 -2.97 -5.50 -20.47
N PRO A 150 -3.12 -6.64 -21.18
CA PRO A 150 -4.43 -7.20 -21.50
C PRO A 150 -5.21 -7.72 -20.28
N VAL A 151 -4.56 -7.91 -19.12
CA VAL A 151 -5.22 -8.36 -17.89
C VAL A 151 -5.91 -7.22 -17.13
N TYR A 152 -5.69 -5.97 -17.53
CA TYR A 152 -6.33 -4.79 -16.95
C TYR A 152 -7.17 -4.02 -17.98
N PRO A 153 -8.24 -3.35 -17.57
CA PRO A 153 -8.81 -2.26 -18.34
C PRO A 153 -7.74 -1.20 -18.61
N LYS A 154 -7.95 -0.36 -19.64
CA LYS A 154 -6.96 0.64 -20.03
C LYS A 154 -6.62 1.61 -18.90
N ILE A 155 -5.37 1.62 -18.46
CA ILE A 155 -4.84 2.54 -17.45
C ILE A 155 -4.22 3.75 -18.16
N LEU A 156 -4.66 4.97 -17.80
CA LEU A 156 -4.35 6.19 -18.58
C LEU A 156 -3.23 7.05 -18.00
N ASN A 157 -3.01 7.07 -16.69
CA ASN A 157 -2.22 8.09 -16.01
C ASN A 157 -0.85 7.58 -15.52
N LEU A 158 -0.27 6.60 -16.20
CA LEU A 158 1.02 6.04 -15.80
C LEU A 158 2.19 6.93 -16.20
N LYS A 159 3.20 6.99 -15.36
CA LYS A 159 4.54 7.48 -15.70
C LYS A 159 5.29 6.40 -16.48
N GLN A 160 6.43 6.76 -17.09
CA GLN A 160 7.28 5.80 -17.76
C GLN A 160 7.64 4.63 -16.82
N PRO A 161 7.62 3.39 -17.30
CA PRO A 161 7.94 2.24 -16.47
C PRO A 161 9.38 2.29 -15.98
N VAL A 162 9.63 1.74 -14.81
CA VAL A 162 10.99 1.56 -14.29
C VAL A 162 11.76 0.63 -15.23
N PRO A 163 12.99 0.98 -15.65
CA PRO A 163 13.78 0.13 -16.53
C PRO A 163 14.02 -1.26 -15.93
N LEU A 164 13.85 -2.29 -16.73
CA LEU A 164 14.02 -3.69 -16.30
C LEU A 164 15.45 -4.01 -15.85
N GLY A 165 16.44 -3.28 -16.35
CA GLY A 165 17.84 -3.60 -16.17
C GLY A 165 18.27 -4.90 -16.89
N TYR A 166 19.56 -5.20 -16.86
CA TYR A 166 20.11 -6.33 -17.61
C TYR A 166 19.45 -7.68 -17.30
N ALA A 167 19.26 -7.98 -16.01
CA ALA A 167 18.66 -9.24 -15.59
C ALA A 167 17.19 -9.35 -16.02
N GLY A 168 16.41 -8.29 -15.81
CA GLY A 168 15.01 -8.24 -16.20
C GLY A 168 14.82 -8.38 -17.71
N GLU A 169 15.66 -7.74 -18.52
CA GLU A 169 15.62 -7.90 -19.98
C GLU A 169 15.91 -9.34 -20.43
N LYS A 170 16.82 -10.05 -19.77
CA LYS A 170 17.10 -11.46 -20.08
C LYS A 170 15.92 -12.36 -19.74
N ILE A 171 15.28 -12.11 -18.59
CA ILE A 171 14.08 -12.84 -18.17
C ILE A 171 12.93 -12.58 -19.16
N ALA A 172 12.69 -11.32 -19.51
CA ALA A 172 11.66 -10.94 -20.48
C ALA A 172 11.85 -11.62 -21.84
N LYS A 173 13.10 -11.70 -22.34
CA LYS A 173 13.43 -12.46 -23.55
C LYS A 173 13.13 -13.95 -23.42
N GLY A 174 13.34 -14.53 -22.24
CA GLY A 174 12.99 -15.92 -21.94
C GLY A 174 11.48 -16.13 -22.00
N PHE A 175 10.69 -15.29 -21.35
CA PHE A 175 9.23 -15.36 -21.36
C PHE A 175 8.67 -15.22 -22.78
N ASN A 176 9.19 -14.27 -23.57
CA ASN A 176 8.80 -14.11 -24.97
C ASN A 176 9.05 -15.39 -25.81
N LYS A 177 10.16 -16.09 -25.59
CA LYS A 177 10.44 -17.37 -26.27
C LYS A 177 9.47 -18.47 -25.88
N LEU A 178 8.97 -18.45 -24.67
CA LEU A 178 8.00 -19.43 -24.15
C LEU A 178 6.55 -19.06 -24.47
N GLY A 179 6.31 -17.87 -25.03
CA GLY A 179 4.96 -17.34 -25.25
C GLY A 179 4.23 -17.00 -23.94
N TRP A 180 4.97 -16.78 -22.86
CA TRP A 180 4.39 -16.43 -21.56
C TRP A 180 4.09 -14.95 -21.49
N HIS A 181 2.94 -14.63 -20.89
CA HIS A 181 2.61 -13.25 -20.56
C HIS A 181 3.52 -12.71 -19.48
N TRP A 182 4.01 -11.48 -19.66
CA TRP A 182 4.74 -10.73 -18.64
C TRP A 182 4.53 -9.23 -18.86
N TRP A 183 4.63 -8.46 -17.80
CA TRP A 183 4.49 -7.01 -17.88
C TRP A 183 5.40 -6.33 -16.85
N PRO A 184 5.91 -5.10 -17.10
CA PRO A 184 6.61 -4.33 -16.09
C PRO A 184 5.72 -4.07 -14.88
N SER A 185 6.27 -4.25 -13.68
CA SER A 185 5.51 -3.98 -12.45
C SER A 185 5.08 -2.52 -12.36
N TYR A 186 3.87 -2.30 -11.90
CA TYR A 186 3.42 -0.98 -11.50
C TYR A 186 4.09 -0.58 -10.17
N SER A 187 4.66 0.63 -10.12
CA SER A 187 5.47 1.08 -8.98
C SER A 187 5.23 2.56 -8.66
N ALA A 188 5.20 2.92 -7.34
CA ALA A 188 5.07 4.29 -6.86
C ALA A 188 6.01 4.56 -5.69
#